data_9dcf14debf941bcde13213c14232976a
#
_entry.id   9dcf14debf941bcde13213c14232976a
#
_cell.length_a   1.000
_cell.length_b   1.000
_cell.length_c   1.000
_cell.angle_alpha   90.00
_cell.angle_beta   90.00
_cell.angle_gamma   90.00
#
_symmetry.space_group_name_H-M   'P 1'
#
loop_
_entity.id
_entity.type
_entity.pdbx_description
1 polymer ?
#
loop_
_entity_poly.entity_id
_entity_poly.type
_entity_poly.pdbx_seq_one_letter_code
_entity_poly.pdbx_strand_id
1 'polypeptide(L)'
;MKTAQKIDVDIKHIATLTGHGGCIYAIDKGTSEHTLYTAGSDRFIALWNLETLQSVEFAAYLPAPVYAICHIPEKNILLAGTTAGSVHIIDLEKKEEIKILQHHTAPIFDIKYSLKTNCFYTAGGDGNFAVCSLDTLSLIKMKKLSQKKVRSIDFNYTTSEIAVALGDCNILVFDLHTLDHKIDFIAHELASNVVRYSPDGKFLLTGGRDAHLNVWQAGNYELVKSIPAHNWAIYDIVFNPDATLFATASRDKTIKIWDAKTYELLKRITKEKFEAHTHSVNKLIWSTYHNYLVSVGDDKMIFVRQMIEV
;
A
#
# COMPACT_ATOMS: atom_id res chain seq x y z
N MET A 1 25.15 28.37 7.82
CA MET A 1 24.09 27.38 7.67
C MET A 1 23.55 27.51 6.25
N LYS A 2 23.73 26.52 5.38
CA LYS A 2 23.08 26.56 4.07
C LYS A 2 21.59 26.36 4.33
N THR A 3 20.77 27.35 4.01
CA THR A 3 19.31 27.21 3.98
C THR A 3 19.00 26.03 3.07
N ALA A 4 18.37 24.98 3.63
CA ALA A 4 17.89 23.88 2.82
C ALA A 4 16.97 24.47 1.73
N GLN A 5 17.30 24.19 0.48
CA GLN A 5 16.49 24.65 -0.65
C GLN A 5 15.11 24.01 -0.48
N LYS A 6 14.07 24.82 -0.38
CA LYS A 6 12.70 24.35 -0.21
C LYS A 6 12.29 23.69 -1.53
N ILE A 7 11.94 22.41 -1.49
CA ILE A 7 11.38 21.73 -2.66
C ILE A 7 10.03 22.36 -2.94
N ASP A 8 9.82 22.86 -4.14
CA ASP A 8 8.48 23.18 -4.65
C ASP A 8 8.05 22.07 -5.64
N VAL A 9 6.77 21.77 -5.64
CA VAL A 9 6.21 20.67 -6.46
C VAL A 9 5.03 21.21 -7.24
N ASP A 10 5.06 21.06 -8.53
CA ASP A 10 3.87 21.27 -9.36
C ASP A 10 3.17 19.95 -9.67
N ILE A 11 1.86 20.00 -9.86
CA ILE A 11 1.01 18.82 -10.06
C ILE A 11 0.25 18.98 -11.36
N LYS A 12 0.57 18.13 -12.34
CA LYS A 12 -0.15 18.08 -13.60
C LYS A 12 -1.11 16.89 -13.60
N HIS A 13 -2.41 17.16 -13.80
CA HIS A 13 -3.37 16.09 -14.10
C HIS A 13 -3.10 15.52 -15.48
N ILE A 14 -2.96 14.21 -15.60
CA ILE A 14 -2.68 13.51 -16.85
C ILE A 14 -3.94 12.84 -17.37
N ALA A 15 -4.63 12.06 -16.52
CA ALA A 15 -5.84 11.35 -16.90
C ALA A 15 -6.68 10.95 -15.70
N THR A 16 -7.98 10.75 -15.96
CA THR A 16 -8.91 10.04 -15.09
C THR A 16 -9.36 8.79 -15.82
N LEU A 17 -8.94 7.61 -15.34
CA LEU A 17 -9.31 6.35 -15.96
C LEU A 17 -10.55 5.78 -15.27
N THR A 18 -11.46 5.23 -16.06
CA THR A 18 -12.74 4.67 -15.63
C THR A 18 -12.93 3.27 -16.21
N GLY A 19 -13.72 2.43 -15.53
CA GLY A 19 -13.99 1.05 -15.98
C GLY A 19 -14.40 0.12 -14.87
N HIS A 20 -13.97 0.40 -13.61
CA HIS A 20 -14.45 -0.35 -12.46
C HIS A 20 -15.92 -0.07 -12.15
N GLY A 21 -16.70 -1.12 -11.92
CA GLY A 21 -18.10 -1.04 -11.50
C GLY A 21 -18.30 -0.73 -10.02
N GLY A 22 -17.25 -0.85 -9.20
CA GLY A 22 -17.28 -0.69 -7.75
C GLY A 22 -16.07 0.06 -7.20
N CYS A 23 -16.02 0.24 -5.86
CA CYS A 23 -14.90 0.86 -5.18
C CYS A 23 -13.59 0.12 -5.46
N ILE A 24 -12.50 0.86 -5.70
CA ILE A 24 -11.18 0.28 -5.95
C ILE A 24 -10.40 0.31 -4.63
N TYR A 25 -9.94 -0.87 -4.18
CA TYR A 25 -9.27 -1.03 -2.89
C TYR A 25 -7.79 -1.35 -3.00
N ALA A 26 -7.34 -1.83 -4.15
CA ALA A 26 -5.98 -2.29 -4.37
C ALA A 26 -5.41 -1.76 -5.68
N ILE A 27 -4.11 -1.48 -5.66
CA ILE A 27 -3.31 -1.10 -6.81
C ILE A 27 -1.90 -1.66 -6.62
N ASP A 28 -1.29 -2.16 -7.68
CA ASP A 28 0.11 -2.60 -7.69
C ASP A 28 0.72 -2.41 -9.07
N LYS A 29 2.06 -2.50 -9.15
CA LYS A 29 2.81 -2.43 -10.41
C LYS A 29 2.40 -3.57 -11.34
N GLY A 30 2.34 -3.27 -12.63
CA GLY A 30 2.07 -4.25 -13.66
C GLY A 30 3.34 -4.98 -14.13
N THR A 31 3.21 -5.64 -15.29
CA THR A 31 4.30 -6.43 -15.89
C THR A 31 5.39 -5.58 -16.55
N SER A 32 5.17 -4.29 -16.71
CA SER A 32 6.15 -3.33 -17.20
C SER A 32 6.07 -2.02 -16.41
N GLU A 33 7.06 -1.14 -16.52
CA GLU A 33 7.13 0.13 -15.77
C GLU A 33 5.96 1.07 -16.04
N HIS A 34 5.33 0.97 -17.21
CA HIS A 34 4.18 1.77 -17.62
C HIS A 34 2.84 1.05 -17.45
N THR A 35 2.80 -0.09 -16.74
CA THR A 35 1.54 -0.79 -16.46
C THR A 35 1.27 -0.89 -14.96
N LEU A 36 0.00 -1.03 -14.60
CA LEU A 36 -0.43 -1.25 -13.22
C LEU A 36 -1.71 -2.09 -13.15
N TYR A 37 -1.82 -2.87 -12.07
CA TYR A 37 -3.03 -3.60 -11.73
C TYR A 37 -3.87 -2.82 -10.75
N THR A 38 -5.20 -2.90 -10.89
CA THR A 38 -6.17 -2.43 -9.90
C THR A 38 -7.21 -3.49 -9.62
N ALA A 39 -7.76 -3.48 -8.40
CA ALA A 39 -8.82 -4.41 -8.02
C ALA A 39 -9.74 -3.79 -6.95
N GLY A 40 -10.97 -4.32 -6.85
CA GLY A 40 -11.93 -3.72 -5.93
C GLY A 40 -13.18 -4.54 -5.62
N SER A 41 -14.23 -3.83 -5.25
CA SER A 41 -15.51 -4.39 -4.81
C SER A 41 -16.30 -5.04 -5.94
N ASP A 42 -16.03 -4.70 -7.18
CA ASP A 42 -16.62 -5.31 -8.38
C ASP A 42 -16.06 -6.70 -8.69
N ARG A 43 -15.04 -7.16 -7.92
CA ARG A 43 -14.40 -8.47 -8.05
C ARG A 43 -13.51 -8.62 -9.27
N PHE A 44 -13.31 -7.56 -10.04
CA PHE A 44 -12.38 -7.55 -11.17
C PHE A 44 -11.00 -7.12 -10.74
N ILE A 45 -9.99 -7.74 -11.38
CA ILE A 45 -8.62 -7.24 -11.45
C ILE A 45 -8.42 -6.77 -12.88
N ALA A 46 -8.06 -5.51 -13.05
CA ALA A 46 -7.84 -4.90 -14.36
C ALA A 46 -6.39 -4.45 -14.50
N LEU A 47 -5.84 -4.56 -15.71
CA LEU A 47 -4.51 -4.05 -16.09
C LEU A 47 -4.68 -2.76 -16.89
N TRP A 48 -3.90 -1.75 -16.54
CA TRP A 48 -3.91 -0.43 -17.17
C TRP A 48 -2.54 -0.10 -17.74
N ASN A 49 -2.53 0.59 -18.87
CA ASN A 49 -1.32 1.12 -19.48
C ASN A 49 -1.27 2.64 -19.27
N LEU A 50 -0.21 3.13 -18.64
CA LEU A 50 -0.01 4.55 -18.32
C LEU A 50 0.49 5.37 -19.53
N GLU A 51 0.97 4.73 -20.58
CA GLU A 51 1.40 5.38 -21.82
C GLU A 51 0.18 5.68 -22.70
N THR A 52 -0.67 4.69 -22.91
CA THR A 52 -1.89 4.83 -23.71
C THR A 52 -3.07 5.39 -22.92
N LEU A 53 -2.98 5.40 -21.58
CA LEU A 53 -4.02 5.82 -20.62
C LEU A 53 -5.32 5.01 -20.79
N GLN A 54 -5.19 3.72 -21.10
CA GLN A 54 -6.31 2.81 -21.35
C GLN A 54 -6.14 1.49 -20.58
N SER A 55 -7.26 0.76 -20.44
CA SER A 55 -7.20 -0.62 -19.98
C SER A 55 -6.58 -1.51 -21.03
N VAL A 56 -5.78 -2.48 -20.59
CA VAL A 56 -5.21 -3.54 -21.43
C VAL A 56 -6.18 -4.73 -21.42
N GLU A 57 -6.16 -5.53 -22.48
CA GLU A 57 -6.96 -6.77 -22.58
C GLU A 57 -6.47 -7.84 -21.58
N PHE A 58 -6.69 -7.56 -20.31
CA PHE A 58 -6.51 -8.47 -19.18
C PHE A 58 -7.55 -8.12 -18.13
N ALA A 59 -8.38 -9.07 -17.79
CA ALA A 59 -9.27 -8.97 -16.63
C ALA A 59 -9.42 -10.35 -15.99
N ALA A 60 -9.20 -10.44 -14.68
CA ALA A 60 -9.53 -11.61 -13.90
C ALA A 60 -10.76 -11.31 -13.04
N TYR A 61 -11.72 -12.21 -13.04
CA TYR A 61 -12.93 -12.09 -12.22
C TYR A 61 -12.86 -13.12 -11.09
N LEU A 62 -12.97 -12.65 -9.84
CA LEU A 62 -12.88 -13.47 -8.64
C LEU A 62 -14.25 -13.64 -7.97
N PRO A 63 -14.45 -14.71 -7.16
CA PRO A 63 -15.74 -15.00 -6.53
C PRO A 63 -16.13 -13.98 -5.45
N ALA A 64 -15.17 -13.22 -4.90
CA ALA A 64 -15.38 -12.24 -3.84
C ALA A 64 -14.62 -10.93 -4.13
N PRO A 65 -15.03 -9.78 -3.53
CA PRO A 65 -14.31 -8.52 -3.62
C PRO A 65 -12.84 -8.64 -3.23
N VAL A 66 -11.97 -7.90 -3.93
CA VAL A 66 -10.52 -7.94 -3.75
C VAL A 66 -10.06 -6.72 -2.97
N TYR A 67 -9.35 -6.94 -1.85
CA TYR A 67 -8.84 -5.85 -1.00
C TYR A 67 -7.32 -5.65 -1.09
N ALA A 68 -6.60 -6.66 -1.54
CA ALA A 68 -5.16 -6.60 -1.72
C ALA A 68 -4.74 -7.33 -2.98
N ILE A 69 -3.79 -6.77 -3.71
CA ILE A 69 -3.09 -7.44 -4.81
C ILE A 69 -1.59 -7.30 -4.61
N CYS A 70 -0.84 -8.27 -5.11
CA CYS A 70 0.61 -8.24 -5.07
C CYS A 70 1.16 -8.94 -6.31
N HIS A 71 1.78 -8.19 -7.20
CA HIS A 71 2.47 -8.72 -8.38
C HIS A 71 3.88 -9.17 -8.00
N ILE A 72 4.25 -10.37 -8.41
CA ILE A 72 5.59 -10.94 -8.20
C ILE A 72 6.23 -11.17 -9.57
N PRO A 73 6.99 -10.18 -10.08
CA PRO A 73 7.55 -10.24 -11.44
C PRO A 73 8.45 -11.44 -11.68
N GLU A 74 9.26 -11.82 -10.67
CA GLU A 74 10.24 -12.90 -10.78
C GLU A 74 9.61 -14.29 -10.92
N LYS A 75 8.35 -14.42 -10.54
CA LYS A 75 7.55 -15.65 -10.68
C LYS A 75 6.48 -15.52 -11.75
N ASN A 76 6.30 -14.33 -12.32
CA ASN A 76 5.23 -13.98 -13.26
C ASN A 76 3.82 -14.36 -12.75
N ILE A 77 3.58 -14.09 -11.45
CA ILE A 77 2.30 -14.36 -10.79
C ILE A 77 1.72 -13.12 -10.15
N LEU A 78 0.40 -13.09 -10.05
CA LEU A 78 -0.36 -12.08 -9.32
C LEU A 78 -1.11 -12.75 -8.16
N LEU A 79 -0.89 -12.26 -6.96
CA LEU A 79 -1.62 -12.66 -5.76
C LEU A 79 -2.79 -11.71 -5.54
N ALA A 80 -3.97 -12.24 -5.23
CA ALA A 80 -5.17 -11.45 -4.94
C ALA A 80 -5.83 -11.91 -3.64
N GLY A 81 -5.85 -11.03 -2.64
CA GLY A 81 -6.48 -11.25 -1.34
C GLY A 81 -7.92 -10.76 -1.34
N THR A 82 -8.86 -11.65 -0.99
CA THR A 82 -10.28 -11.38 -1.06
C THR A 82 -10.91 -11.09 0.30
N THR A 83 -12.13 -10.58 0.26
CA THR A 83 -12.97 -10.39 1.47
C THR A 83 -13.37 -11.71 2.12
N ALA A 84 -13.32 -12.82 1.41
CA ALA A 84 -13.58 -14.16 1.92
C ALA A 84 -12.40 -14.78 2.67
N GLY A 85 -11.23 -14.10 2.71
CA GLY A 85 -10.03 -14.60 3.39
C GLY A 85 -9.19 -15.57 2.55
N SER A 86 -9.45 -15.67 1.25
CA SER A 86 -8.66 -16.44 0.30
C SER A 86 -7.62 -15.59 -0.40
N VAL A 87 -6.47 -16.18 -0.69
CA VAL A 87 -5.50 -15.68 -1.68
C VAL A 87 -5.64 -16.49 -2.94
N HIS A 88 -6.00 -15.82 -4.03
CA HIS A 88 -6.03 -16.37 -5.37
C HIS A 88 -4.69 -16.11 -6.04
N ILE A 89 -4.08 -17.13 -6.62
CA ILE A 89 -2.78 -17.09 -7.27
C ILE A 89 -2.97 -17.29 -8.76
N ILE A 90 -2.68 -16.24 -9.52
CA ILE A 90 -2.92 -16.18 -10.97
C ILE A 90 -1.56 -16.22 -11.68
N ASP A 91 -1.39 -17.17 -12.58
CA ASP A 91 -0.28 -17.24 -13.53
C ASP A 91 -0.56 -16.26 -14.67
N LEU A 92 0.32 -15.27 -14.82
CA LEU A 92 0.12 -14.19 -15.79
C LEU A 92 0.47 -14.59 -17.23
N GLU A 93 1.31 -15.60 -17.42
CA GLU A 93 1.64 -16.13 -18.74
C GLU A 93 0.49 -16.97 -19.29
N LYS A 94 -0.01 -17.91 -18.46
CA LYS A 94 -1.12 -18.77 -18.82
C LYS A 94 -2.48 -18.08 -18.75
N LYS A 95 -2.55 -16.95 -18.02
CA LYS A 95 -3.79 -16.20 -17.72
C LYS A 95 -4.84 -17.06 -17.01
N GLU A 96 -4.40 -17.90 -16.08
CA GLU A 96 -5.26 -18.80 -15.33
C GLU A 96 -4.98 -18.76 -13.82
N GLU A 97 -5.99 -19.08 -13.02
CA GLU A 97 -5.83 -19.31 -11.59
C GLU A 97 -5.18 -20.66 -11.36
N ILE A 98 -3.99 -20.68 -10.78
CA ILE A 98 -3.24 -21.92 -10.53
C ILE A 98 -3.42 -22.46 -9.12
N LYS A 99 -3.83 -21.62 -8.16
CA LYS A 99 -4.02 -22.05 -6.77
C LYS A 99 -4.87 -21.06 -5.97
N ILE A 100 -5.61 -21.59 -4.98
CA ILE A 100 -6.31 -20.83 -3.97
C ILE A 100 -5.80 -21.26 -2.59
N LEU A 101 -5.45 -20.31 -1.74
CA LEU A 101 -5.10 -20.53 -0.34
C LEU A 101 -6.19 -19.94 0.55
N GLN A 102 -6.97 -20.79 1.21
CA GLN A 102 -8.01 -20.38 2.16
C GLN A 102 -7.44 -20.52 3.58
N HIS A 103 -6.75 -19.49 4.08
CA HIS A 103 -6.12 -19.54 5.40
C HIS A 103 -6.59 -18.43 6.35
N HIS A 104 -7.26 -17.39 5.86
CA HIS A 104 -7.94 -16.42 6.70
C HIS A 104 -9.45 -16.68 6.73
N THR A 105 -10.12 -16.20 7.81
CA THR A 105 -11.58 -16.28 7.98
C THR A 105 -12.28 -14.93 7.82
N ALA A 106 -11.52 -13.90 7.46
CA ALA A 106 -11.97 -12.53 7.25
C ALA A 106 -11.14 -11.86 6.15
N PRO A 107 -11.50 -10.66 5.67
CA PRO A 107 -10.83 -10.00 4.56
C PRO A 107 -9.31 -9.91 4.70
N ILE A 108 -8.59 -10.12 3.61
CA ILE A 108 -7.14 -9.91 3.54
C ILE A 108 -6.90 -8.45 3.14
N PHE A 109 -6.29 -7.66 4.02
CA PHE A 109 -6.10 -6.22 3.84
C PHE A 109 -4.78 -5.84 3.18
N ASP A 110 -3.77 -6.70 3.30
CA ASP A 110 -2.46 -6.46 2.67
C ASP A 110 -1.78 -7.78 2.31
N ILE A 111 -1.06 -7.76 1.20
CA ILE A 111 -0.17 -8.84 0.75
C ILE A 111 1.15 -8.21 0.35
N LYS A 112 2.23 -8.74 0.88
CA LYS A 112 3.60 -8.33 0.56
C LYS A 112 4.45 -9.56 0.31
N TYR A 113 5.47 -9.46 -0.55
CA TYR A 113 6.45 -10.54 -0.75
C TYR A 113 7.88 -10.07 -0.49
N SER A 114 8.73 -11.02 -0.17
CA SER A 114 10.16 -10.80 -0.01
C SER A 114 10.94 -11.93 -0.66
N LEU A 115 11.77 -11.59 -1.64
CA LEU A 115 12.68 -12.54 -2.26
C LEU A 115 13.81 -12.98 -1.31
N LYS A 116 14.18 -12.13 -0.33
CA LYS A 116 15.19 -12.48 0.67
C LYS A 116 14.79 -13.69 1.51
N THR A 117 13.50 -13.86 1.77
CA THR A 117 12.96 -14.99 2.53
C THR A 117 12.25 -16.01 1.64
N ASN A 118 12.10 -15.72 0.35
CA ASN A 118 11.34 -16.49 -0.62
C ASN A 118 9.89 -16.78 -0.16
N CYS A 119 9.27 -15.77 0.46
CA CYS A 119 7.95 -15.84 1.04
C CYS A 119 7.07 -14.66 0.62
N PHE A 120 5.76 -14.88 0.67
CA PHE A 120 4.79 -13.81 0.74
C PHE A 120 4.04 -13.84 2.07
N TYR A 121 3.53 -12.68 2.45
CA TYR A 121 2.95 -12.43 3.76
C TYR A 121 1.57 -11.82 3.60
N THR A 122 0.62 -12.22 4.45
CA THR A 122 -0.75 -11.71 4.38
C THR A 122 -1.23 -11.17 5.72
N ALA A 123 -1.97 -10.05 5.67
CA ALA A 123 -2.57 -9.38 6.81
C ALA A 123 -4.09 -9.59 6.79
N GLY A 124 -4.63 -10.31 7.77
CA GLY A 124 -6.03 -10.69 7.82
C GLY A 124 -6.88 -9.88 8.79
N GLY A 125 -8.14 -9.65 8.40
CA GLY A 125 -9.16 -9.06 9.24
C GLY A 125 -9.54 -9.90 10.46
N ASP A 126 -9.18 -11.16 10.44
CA ASP A 126 -9.29 -12.10 11.56
C ASP A 126 -8.21 -11.93 12.63
N GLY A 127 -7.32 -10.95 12.46
CA GLY A 127 -6.22 -10.67 13.40
C GLY A 127 -5.02 -11.58 13.25
N ASN A 128 -4.97 -12.35 12.18
CA ASN A 128 -3.85 -13.22 11.86
C ASN A 128 -2.91 -12.57 10.84
N PHE A 129 -1.63 -12.90 10.98
CA PHE A 129 -0.55 -12.67 10.04
C PHE A 129 -0.06 -14.01 9.56
N ALA A 130 -0.01 -14.23 8.26
CA ALA A 130 0.41 -15.49 7.70
C ALA A 130 1.63 -15.33 6.80
N VAL A 131 2.44 -16.38 6.75
CA VAL A 131 3.65 -16.52 5.93
C VAL A 131 3.47 -17.72 5.02
N CYS A 132 3.64 -17.50 3.73
CA CYS A 132 3.49 -18.50 2.70
C CYS A 132 4.75 -18.61 1.84
N SER A 133 5.08 -19.82 1.42
CA SER A 133 6.20 -20.08 0.51
C SER A 133 5.91 -19.62 -0.90
N LEU A 134 6.86 -18.96 -1.55
CA LEU A 134 6.81 -18.65 -2.98
C LEU A 134 7.14 -19.83 -3.89
N ASP A 135 7.80 -20.86 -3.38
CA ASP A 135 8.12 -22.04 -4.19
C ASP A 135 6.98 -23.04 -4.22
N THR A 136 6.42 -23.35 -3.05
CA THR A 136 5.35 -24.36 -2.94
C THR A 136 3.96 -23.73 -3.00
N LEU A 137 3.88 -22.40 -2.96
CA LEU A 137 2.64 -21.64 -2.90
C LEU A 137 1.72 -22.19 -1.79
N SER A 138 2.26 -22.39 -0.58
CA SER A 138 1.55 -22.96 0.55
C SER A 138 1.83 -22.23 1.85
N LEU A 139 0.90 -22.32 2.79
CA LEU A 139 1.04 -21.75 4.12
C LEU A 139 2.19 -22.43 4.88
N ILE A 140 3.14 -21.63 5.38
CA ILE A 140 4.23 -22.08 6.25
C ILE A 140 3.86 -21.88 7.71
N LYS A 141 3.40 -20.65 8.04
CA LYS A 141 3.16 -20.25 9.43
C LYS A 141 2.02 -19.23 9.50
N MET A 142 1.26 -19.32 10.59
CA MET A 142 0.22 -18.35 10.91
C MET A 142 0.36 -17.93 12.36
N LYS A 143 0.34 -16.63 12.62
CA LYS A 143 0.41 -16.04 13.95
C LYS A 143 -0.82 -15.19 14.22
N LYS A 144 -1.52 -15.44 15.32
CA LYS A 144 -2.54 -14.54 15.85
C LYS A 144 -1.83 -13.38 16.53
N LEU A 145 -1.93 -12.18 15.95
CA LEU A 145 -1.27 -10.99 16.47
C LEU A 145 -2.19 -10.12 17.33
N SER A 146 -3.49 -10.13 17.03
CA SER A 146 -4.47 -9.29 17.73
C SER A 146 -5.86 -9.91 17.69
N GLN A 147 -6.75 -9.47 18.58
CA GLN A 147 -8.19 -9.71 18.47
C GLN A 147 -8.85 -8.75 17.45
N LYS A 148 -8.11 -7.76 17.00
CA LYS A 148 -8.50 -6.81 15.94
C LYS A 148 -7.82 -7.17 14.63
N LYS A 149 -8.09 -6.39 13.58
CA LYS A 149 -7.57 -6.60 12.23
C LYS A 149 -6.06 -6.41 12.17
N VAL A 150 -5.36 -7.23 11.39
CA VAL A 150 -4.04 -6.90 10.85
C VAL A 150 -4.26 -6.11 9.56
N ARG A 151 -3.62 -4.95 9.39
CA ARG A 151 -4.00 -3.95 8.39
C ARG A 151 -2.97 -3.74 7.30
N SER A 152 -1.70 -3.71 7.65
CA SER A 152 -0.61 -3.38 6.71
C SER A 152 0.68 -4.02 7.16
N ILE A 153 1.53 -4.34 6.20
CA ILE A 153 2.84 -4.97 6.36
C ILE A 153 3.85 -4.14 5.57
N ASP A 154 5.04 -3.91 6.12
CA ASP A 154 6.16 -3.40 5.35
C ASP A 154 7.50 -3.96 5.85
N PHE A 155 8.52 -3.91 5.00
CA PHE A 155 9.83 -4.48 5.26
C PHE A 155 10.91 -3.42 5.35
N ASN A 156 11.79 -3.56 6.34
CA ASN A 156 13.07 -2.88 6.38
C ASN A 156 14.19 -3.86 6.04
N TYR A 157 14.71 -3.77 4.84
CA TYR A 157 15.80 -4.66 4.40
C TYR A 157 17.16 -4.26 4.95
N THR A 158 17.32 -3.04 5.48
CA THR A 158 18.55 -2.56 6.12
C THR A 158 18.73 -3.17 7.51
N THR A 159 17.65 -3.24 8.28
CA THR A 159 17.65 -3.81 9.64
C THR A 159 17.12 -5.24 9.70
N SER A 160 16.72 -5.80 8.55
CA SER A 160 16.05 -7.12 8.43
C SER A 160 14.83 -7.23 9.34
N GLU A 161 13.87 -6.33 9.15
CA GLU A 161 12.66 -6.25 9.99
C GLU A 161 11.37 -6.25 9.16
N ILE A 162 10.30 -6.73 9.80
CA ILE A 162 8.92 -6.64 9.31
C ILE A 162 8.13 -5.80 10.31
N ALA A 163 7.53 -4.70 9.87
CA ALA A 163 6.56 -3.95 10.65
C ALA A 163 5.13 -4.33 10.25
N VAL A 164 4.26 -4.48 11.23
CA VAL A 164 2.86 -4.90 11.06
C VAL A 164 1.94 -3.94 11.82
N ALA A 165 1.01 -3.31 11.11
CA ALA A 165 0.02 -2.41 11.69
C ALA A 165 -1.23 -3.16 12.15
N LEU A 166 -1.69 -2.86 13.35
CA LEU A 166 -2.84 -3.50 13.98
C LEU A 166 -4.00 -2.54 14.22
N GLY A 167 -5.20 -3.08 14.14
CA GLY A 167 -6.44 -2.36 14.42
C GLY A 167 -6.69 -2.04 15.91
N ASP A 168 -5.76 -2.41 16.79
CA ASP A 168 -5.75 -2.12 18.24
C ASP A 168 -4.73 -1.04 18.64
N CYS A 169 -4.38 -0.16 17.69
CA CYS A 169 -3.45 0.97 17.86
C CYS A 169 -1.96 0.63 17.83
N ASN A 170 -1.58 -0.65 17.90
CA ASN A 170 -0.21 -1.09 17.99
C ASN A 170 0.45 -1.27 16.62
N ILE A 171 1.77 -1.14 16.62
CA ILE A 171 2.68 -1.68 15.61
C ILE A 171 3.51 -2.77 16.28
N LEU A 172 3.62 -3.92 15.60
CA LEU A 172 4.53 -4.98 15.97
C LEU A 172 5.66 -5.06 14.97
N VAL A 173 6.87 -5.27 15.47
CA VAL A 173 8.06 -5.45 14.64
C VAL A 173 8.68 -6.82 14.92
N PHE A 174 8.98 -7.53 13.85
CA PHE A 174 9.57 -8.87 13.87
C PHE A 174 10.89 -8.89 13.11
N ASP A 175 11.74 -9.84 13.44
CA ASP A 175 12.86 -10.19 12.58
C ASP A 175 12.33 -10.80 11.26
N LEU A 176 12.90 -10.39 10.13
CA LEU A 176 12.45 -10.80 8.79
C LEU A 176 12.65 -12.30 8.52
N HIS A 177 13.69 -12.89 9.10
CA HIS A 177 14.07 -14.28 8.81
C HIS A 177 13.50 -15.28 9.82
N THR A 178 13.60 -14.94 11.12
CA THR A 178 13.16 -15.86 12.18
C THR A 178 11.70 -15.67 12.57
N LEU A 179 11.11 -14.50 12.27
CA LEU A 179 9.81 -14.06 12.73
C LEU A 179 9.71 -13.94 14.27
N ASP A 180 10.86 -13.77 14.94
CA ASP A 180 10.89 -13.47 16.35
C ASP A 180 10.43 -12.04 16.61
N HIS A 181 9.63 -11.88 17.65
CA HIS A 181 9.15 -10.57 18.06
C HIS A 181 10.32 -9.73 18.59
N LYS A 182 10.48 -8.51 18.06
CA LYS A 182 11.52 -7.57 18.48
C LYS A 182 10.96 -6.53 19.44
N ILE A 183 9.90 -5.85 19.03
CA ILE A 183 9.28 -4.77 19.80
C ILE A 183 7.82 -4.58 19.37
N ASP A 184 7.01 -4.08 20.28
CA ASP A 184 5.69 -3.53 19.99
C ASP A 184 5.54 -2.17 20.68
N PHE A 185 4.75 -1.29 20.08
CA PHE A 185 4.49 0.03 20.61
C PHE A 185 3.14 0.57 20.15
N ILE A 186 2.54 1.43 20.98
CA ILE A 186 1.30 2.14 20.65
C ILE A 186 1.66 3.27 19.70
N ALA A 187 1.22 3.15 18.44
CA ALA A 187 1.56 4.10 17.41
C ALA A 187 0.49 5.19 17.21
N HIS A 188 -0.74 4.93 17.57
CA HIS A 188 -1.88 5.81 17.36
C HIS A 188 -2.88 5.74 18.54
N GLU A 189 -3.73 6.75 18.68
CA GLU A 189 -4.85 6.72 19.64
C GLU A 189 -5.99 5.82 19.18
N LEU A 190 -6.12 5.63 17.87
CA LEU A 190 -7.07 4.73 17.23
C LEU A 190 -6.31 3.72 16.36
N ALA A 191 -7.04 2.89 15.61
CA ALA A 191 -6.44 1.85 14.77
C ALA A 191 -5.27 2.35 13.91
N SER A 192 -4.14 1.63 13.93
CA SER A 192 -3.05 1.79 12.99
C SER A 192 -3.45 1.15 11.67
N ASN A 193 -3.48 1.94 10.58
CA ASN A 193 -3.98 1.48 9.29
C ASN A 193 -2.88 1.13 8.30
N VAL A 194 -1.78 1.85 8.32
CA VAL A 194 -0.68 1.70 7.37
C VAL A 194 0.66 1.90 8.05
N VAL A 195 1.63 1.11 7.63
CA VAL A 195 3.05 1.25 7.94
C VAL A 195 3.84 1.35 6.64
N ARG A 196 4.90 2.18 6.64
CA ARG A 196 5.80 2.30 5.52
C ARG A 196 7.20 2.70 6.01
N TYR A 197 8.20 1.87 5.75
CA TYR A 197 9.58 2.26 5.98
C TYR A 197 10.03 3.28 4.93
N SER A 198 10.85 4.23 5.36
CA SER A 198 11.57 5.08 4.42
C SER A 198 12.50 4.23 3.55
N PRO A 199 12.73 4.60 2.27
CA PRO A 199 13.56 3.79 1.36
C PRO A 199 14.99 3.56 1.85
N ASP A 200 15.53 4.47 2.68
CA ASP A 200 16.85 4.32 3.33
C ASP A 200 16.82 3.45 4.61
N GLY A 201 15.64 3.01 5.03
CA GLY A 201 15.43 2.15 6.20
C GLY A 201 15.60 2.85 7.54
N LYS A 202 15.79 4.18 7.59
CA LYS A 202 16.05 4.89 8.84
C LYS A 202 14.80 5.24 9.64
N PHE A 203 13.67 5.36 8.98
CA PHE A 203 12.42 5.76 9.61
C PHE A 203 11.28 4.81 9.23
N LEU A 204 10.33 4.67 10.16
CA LEU A 204 9.04 4.05 9.91
C LEU A 204 7.98 5.15 9.96
N LEU A 205 7.19 5.28 8.91
CA LEU A 205 6.03 6.16 8.86
C LEU A 205 4.78 5.32 9.14
N THR A 206 3.90 5.84 9.99
CA THR A 206 2.62 5.18 10.30
C THR A 206 1.47 6.14 10.12
N GLY A 207 0.35 5.64 9.58
CA GLY A 207 -0.88 6.39 9.42
C GLY A 207 -2.03 5.73 10.18
N GLY A 208 -2.73 6.53 10.98
CA GLY A 208 -3.79 6.05 11.86
C GLY A 208 -5.20 6.46 11.45
N ARG A 209 -6.18 5.84 12.13
CA ARG A 209 -7.58 6.25 12.09
C ARG A 209 -7.82 7.60 12.79
N ASP A 210 -6.90 8.00 13.65
CA ASP A 210 -6.85 9.29 14.33
C ASP A 210 -6.40 10.45 13.43
N ALA A 211 -6.18 10.18 12.14
CA ALA A 211 -5.73 11.14 11.14
C ALA A 211 -4.30 11.67 11.33
N HIS A 212 -3.53 11.08 12.24
CA HIS A 212 -2.13 11.42 12.45
C HIS A 212 -1.20 10.61 11.54
N LEU A 213 -0.18 11.28 11.05
CA LEU A 213 1.02 10.70 10.46
C LEU A 213 2.12 10.77 11.51
N ASN A 214 2.60 9.62 11.95
CA ASN A 214 3.68 9.52 12.91
C ASN A 214 4.94 8.99 12.24
N VAL A 215 6.08 9.56 12.61
CA VAL A 215 7.42 9.21 12.12
C VAL A 215 8.23 8.67 13.29
N TRP A 216 8.77 7.48 13.15
CA TRP A 216 9.50 6.75 14.16
C TRP A 216 10.92 6.51 13.70
N GLN A 217 11.91 6.62 14.59
CA GLN A 217 13.29 6.21 14.31
C GLN A 217 13.33 4.68 14.20
N ALA A 218 13.78 4.14 13.07
CA ALA A 218 13.91 2.68 12.94
C ALA A 218 14.98 2.13 13.90
N GLY A 219 14.74 0.95 14.44
CA GLY A 219 15.62 0.28 15.40
C GLY A 219 15.18 0.44 16.86
N ASN A 220 15.04 1.67 17.36
CA ASN A 220 14.54 1.92 18.73
C ASN A 220 13.06 2.31 18.79
N TYR A 221 12.48 2.68 17.64
CA TYR A 221 11.09 3.10 17.48
C TYR A 221 10.65 4.24 18.41
N GLU A 222 11.57 5.17 18.69
CA GLU A 222 11.26 6.43 19.34
C GLU A 222 10.51 7.36 18.37
N LEU A 223 9.49 8.05 18.90
CA LEU A 223 8.69 9.00 18.12
C LEU A 223 9.52 10.24 17.77
N VAL A 224 9.78 10.46 16.50
CA VAL A 224 10.48 11.64 15.99
C VAL A 224 9.53 12.80 15.74
N LYS A 225 8.36 12.51 15.15
CA LYS A 225 7.38 13.52 14.77
C LYS A 225 5.98 12.94 14.75
N SER A 226 5.01 13.73 15.24
CA SER A 226 3.58 13.44 15.09
C SER A 226 2.92 14.62 14.39
N ILE A 227 2.18 14.36 13.34
CA ILE A 227 1.60 15.37 12.46
C ILE A 227 0.09 15.11 12.33
N PRO A 228 -0.79 16.08 12.68
CA PRO A 228 -2.21 16.00 12.34
C PRO A 228 -2.36 16.18 10.82
N ALA A 229 -2.13 15.09 10.10
CA ALA A 229 -1.93 15.13 8.66
C ALA A 229 -3.22 15.30 7.88
N HIS A 230 -4.34 14.73 8.35
CA HIS A 230 -5.61 14.70 7.66
C HIS A 230 -6.79 15.01 8.60
N ASN A 231 -7.99 15.10 8.04
CA ASN A 231 -9.22 15.27 8.84
C ASN A 231 -9.88 13.93 9.21
N TRP A 232 -9.45 12.84 8.56
CA TRP A 232 -9.94 11.47 8.74
C TRP A 232 -8.80 10.47 8.55
N ALA A 233 -9.10 9.19 8.76
CA ALA A 233 -8.18 8.07 8.68
C ALA A 233 -7.23 8.13 7.46
N ILE A 234 -5.95 7.94 7.70
CA ILE A 234 -4.94 7.71 6.67
C ILE A 234 -5.00 6.25 6.25
N TYR A 235 -5.07 5.99 4.93
CA TYR A 235 -5.21 4.65 4.40
C TYR A 235 -3.96 4.14 3.69
N ASP A 236 -3.14 5.05 3.13
CA ASP A 236 -1.90 4.64 2.46
C ASP A 236 -0.83 5.73 2.53
N ILE A 237 0.43 5.29 2.44
CA ILE A 237 1.64 6.10 2.37
C ILE A 237 2.52 5.51 1.28
N VAL A 238 3.04 6.36 0.37
CA VAL A 238 3.96 5.92 -0.69
C VAL A 238 5.05 6.95 -0.90
N PHE A 239 6.30 6.50 -1.04
CA PHE A 239 7.42 7.35 -1.43
C PHE A 239 7.53 7.42 -2.96
N ASN A 240 8.03 8.57 -3.47
CA ASN A 240 8.44 8.66 -4.85
C ASN A 240 9.72 7.82 -5.11
N PRO A 241 10.04 7.51 -6.37
CA PRO A 241 11.21 6.68 -6.70
C PRO A 241 12.53 7.20 -6.15
N ASP A 242 12.69 8.53 -6.08
CA ASP A 242 13.92 9.19 -5.62
C ASP A 242 13.97 9.39 -4.10
N ALA A 243 12.93 8.98 -3.38
CA ALA A 243 12.79 9.14 -1.94
C ALA A 243 12.89 10.61 -1.43
N THR A 244 12.67 11.58 -2.31
CA THR A 244 12.64 13.03 -1.96
C THR A 244 11.29 13.45 -1.43
N LEU A 245 10.22 12.78 -1.89
CA LEU A 245 8.83 13.05 -1.56
C LEU A 245 8.12 11.79 -1.07
N PHE A 246 7.05 12.00 -0.33
CA PHE A 246 6.05 10.95 -0.10
C PHE A 246 4.63 11.51 -0.19
N ALA A 247 3.67 10.64 -0.45
CA ALA A 247 2.26 10.96 -0.52
C ALA A 247 1.48 10.18 0.54
N THR A 248 0.42 10.79 1.06
CA THR A 248 -0.55 10.14 1.95
C THR A 248 -1.95 10.19 1.36
N ALA A 249 -2.69 9.07 1.43
CA ALA A 249 -4.08 8.95 1.03
C ALA A 249 -5.00 8.86 2.24
N SER A 250 -6.15 9.52 2.17
CA SER A 250 -7.06 9.57 3.30
C SER A 250 -8.53 9.37 2.92
N ARG A 251 -9.28 8.93 3.94
CA ARG A 251 -10.75 8.92 3.93
C ARG A 251 -11.34 10.33 3.75
N ASP A 252 -10.58 11.39 4.05
CA ASP A 252 -11.01 12.78 3.87
C ASP A 252 -11.07 13.22 2.39
N LYS A 253 -10.89 12.28 1.45
CA LYS A 253 -10.94 12.48 -0.01
C LYS A 253 -9.72 13.19 -0.57
N THR A 254 -8.72 13.45 0.24
CA THR A 254 -7.53 14.20 -0.16
C THR A 254 -6.28 13.33 -0.22
N ILE A 255 -5.35 13.77 -1.08
CA ILE A 255 -3.98 13.29 -1.10
C ILE A 255 -3.10 14.47 -0.69
N LYS A 256 -2.12 14.21 0.14
CA LYS A 256 -1.12 15.20 0.54
C LYS A 256 0.25 14.77 0.12
N ILE A 257 1.05 15.72 -0.39
CA ILE A 257 2.43 15.53 -0.82
C ILE A 257 3.33 16.21 0.21
N TRP A 258 4.34 15.50 0.65
CA TRP A 258 5.23 15.88 1.73
C TRP A 258 6.68 15.81 1.29
N ASP A 259 7.51 16.69 1.83
CA ASP A 259 8.96 16.58 1.77
C ASP A 259 9.42 15.40 2.66
N ALA A 260 10.16 14.45 2.11
CA ALA A 260 10.54 13.23 2.83
C ALA A 260 11.63 13.47 3.89
N LYS A 261 12.35 14.60 3.84
CA LYS A 261 13.41 14.94 4.77
C LYS A 261 12.90 15.77 5.95
N THR A 262 12.04 16.76 5.67
CA THR A 262 11.54 17.71 6.70
C THR A 262 10.17 17.31 7.25
N TYR A 263 9.45 16.43 6.54
CA TYR A 263 8.06 16.09 6.80
C TYR A 263 7.13 17.31 6.77
N GLU A 264 7.47 18.32 5.96
CA GLU A 264 6.63 19.48 5.71
C GLU A 264 5.63 19.19 4.60
N LEU A 265 4.41 19.72 4.76
CA LEU A 265 3.38 19.64 3.73
C LEU A 265 3.74 20.56 2.57
N LEU A 266 3.88 20.00 1.37
CA LEU A 266 4.16 20.75 0.15
C LEU A 266 2.88 21.08 -0.62
N LYS A 267 2.04 20.07 -0.88
CA LYS A 267 0.78 20.26 -1.65
C LYS A 267 -0.35 19.42 -1.05
N ARG A 268 -1.57 19.91 -1.26
CA ARG A 268 -2.81 19.21 -0.94
C ARG A 268 -3.67 19.10 -2.19
N ILE A 269 -3.97 17.89 -2.61
CA ILE A 269 -4.83 17.58 -3.75
C ILE A 269 -6.27 17.42 -3.25
N THR A 270 -7.13 18.34 -3.65
CA THR A 270 -8.56 18.38 -3.31
C THR A 270 -9.37 18.65 -4.55
N LYS A 271 -10.67 18.30 -4.53
CA LYS A 271 -11.57 18.50 -5.66
C LYS A 271 -11.75 19.98 -6.02
N GLU A 272 -11.61 20.88 -5.06
CA GLU A 272 -11.79 22.33 -5.28
C GLU A 272 -10.67 22.94 -6.12
N LYS A 273 -9.47 22.33 -6.10
CA LYS A 273 -8.26 22.84 -6.77
C LYS A 273 -7.78 21.98 -7.93
N PHE A 274 -8.18 20.71 -7.93
CA PHE A 274 -7.73 19.71 -8.90
C PHE A 274 -8.88 18.80 -9.30
N GLU A 275 -8.77 18.13 -10.43
CA GLU A 275 -9.56 16.93 -10.66
C GLU A 275 -9.13 15.87 -9.66
N ALA A 276 -9.96 15.52 -8.69
CA ALA A 276 -9.61 14.67 -7.57
C ALA A 276 -10.79 13.84 -7.07
N HIS A 277 -10.48 12.90 -6.19
CA HIS A 277 -11.45 11.99 -5.61
C HIS A 277 -12.62 12.70 -4.92
N THR A 278 -13.82 12.16 -5.11
CA THR A 278 -15.04 12.62 -4.45
C THR A 278 -15.40 11.81 -3.22
N HIS A 279 -14.73 10.67 -3.04
CA HIS A 279 -14.86 9.74 -1.93
C HIS A 279 -13.48 9.40 -1.37
N SER A 280 -13.41 8.47 -0.42
CA SER A 280 -12.16 8.02 0.20
C SER A 280 -11.10 7.66 -0.84
N VAL A 281 -9.86 8.09 -0.62
CA VAL A 281 -8.70 7.62 -1.37
C VAL A 281 -8.14 6.40 -0.64
N ASN A 282 -8.18 5.25 -1.29
CA ASN A 282 -7.88 3.97 -0.64
C ASN A 282 -6.42 3.56 -0.77
N LYS A 283 -5.83 3.75 -1.97
CA LYS A 283 -4.46 3.32 -2.25
C LYS A 283 -3.77 4.27 -3.23
N LEU A 284 -2.46 4.29 -3.11
CA LEU A 284 -1.54 5.04 -3.95
C LEU A 284 -0.47 4.13 -4.52
N ILE A 285 0.01 4.46 -5.70
CA ILE A 285 1.27 3.95 -6.22
C ILE A 285 2.03 5.08 -6.89
N TRP A 286 3.35 5.13 -6.66
CA TRP A 286 4.23 6.06 -7.35
C TRP A 286 5.05 5.29 -8.37
N SER A 287 4.79 5.55 -9.65
CA SER A 287 5.46 4.87 -10.76
C SER A 287 6.77 5.58 -11.12
N THR A 288 7.76 4.81 -11.54
CA THR A 288 8.98 5.33 -12.16
C THR A 288 8.70 5.93 -13.55
N TYR A 289 7.63 5.47 -14.20
CA TYR A 289 7.21 5.99 -15.50
C TYR A 289 6.72 7.44 -15.34
N HIS A 290 7.46 8.39 -15.90
CA HIS A 290 7.20 9.83 -15.87
C HIS A 290 6.94 10.42 -14.46
N ASN A 291 7.38 9.76 -13.39
CA ASN A 291 7.12 10.17 -12.01
C ASN A 291 5.61 10.32 -11.72
N TYR A 292 4.80 9.38 -12.23
CA TYR A 292 3.36 9.42 -12.04
C TYR A 292 2.96 8.93 -10.65
N LEU A 293 2.20 9.76 -9.93
CA LEU A 293 1.42 9.36 -8.77
C LEU A 293 0.03 8.92 -9.23
N VAL A 294 -0.30 7.65 -9.02
CA VAL A 294 -1.61 7.09 -9.35
C VAL A 294 -2.36 6.81 -8.05
N SER A 295 -3.63 7.20 -8.02
CA SER A 295 -4.49 7.04 -6.85
C SER A 295 -5.82 6.40 -7.23
N VAL A 296 -6.34 5.56 -6.32
CA VAL A 296 -7.62 4.85 -6.47
C VAL A 296 -8.50 5.04 -5.23
N GLY A 297 -9.80 4.97 -5.41
CA GLY A 297 -10.70 5.24 -4.29
C GLY A 297 -12.11 4.66 -4.41
N ASP A 298 -12.96 5.04 -3.46
CA ASP A 298 -14.36 4.60 -3.37
C ASP A 298 -15.24 5.17 -4.49
N ASP A 299 -14.79 6.20 -5.19
CA ASP A 299 -15.47 6.80 -6.34
C ASP A 299 -15.28 6.02 -7.65
N LYS A 300 -14.61 4.88 -7.61
CA LYS A 300 -14.35 3.98 -8.74
C LYS A 300 -13.41 4.56 -9.81
N MET A 301 -12.72 5.67 -9.48
CA MET A 301 -11.85 6.38 -10.39
C MET A 301 -10.39 6.03 -10.11
N ILE A 302 -9.58 6.10 -11.16
CA ILE A 302 -8.14 6.03 -11.11
C ILE A 302 -7.63 7.38 -11.63
N PHE A 303 -6.97 8.16 -10.77
CA PHE A 303 -6.38 9.43 -11.17
C PHE A 303 -4.88 9.26 -11.39
N VAL A 304 -4.40 9.67 -12.56
CA VAL A 304 -3.00 9.70 -12.94
C VAL A 304 -2.51 11.15 -12.92
N ARG A 305 -1.46 11.42 -12.15
CA ARG A 305 -0.87 12.76 -12.00
C ARG A 305 0.64 12.69 -12.12
N GLN A 306 1.22 13.66 -12.80
CA GLN A 306 2.66 13.86 -12.83
C GLN A 306 3.08 14.82 -11.73
N MET A 307 4.08 14.42 -10.95
CA MET A 307 4.74 15.29 -9.98
C MET A 307 5.99 15.89 -10.62
N ILE A 308 6.09 17.21 -10.61
CA ILE A 308 7.18 17.98 -11.21
C ILE A 308 7.83 18.76 -10.09
N GLU A 309 9.07 18.45 -9.75
CA GLU A 309 9.89 19.26 -8.83
C GLU A 309 10.37 20.51 -9.58
N VAL A 310 10.18 21.70 -8.97
CA VAL A 310 10.47 23.01 -9.57
C VAL A 310 11.65 23.67 -8.88
#